data_3d5a84ded066d582dfec7eac970cf628
#
_entry.id   3d5a84ded066d582dfec7eac970cf628
#
_cell.length_a   1.000
_cell.length_b   1.000
_cell.length_c   1.000
_cell.angle_alpha   90.00
_cell.angle_beta   90.00
_cell.angle_gamma   90.00
#
_symmetry.space_group_name_H-M   'P 1'
#
loop_
_entity.id
_entity.type
_entity.pdbx_description
1 polymer ?
#
loop_
_entity_poly.entity_id
_entity_poly.type
_entity_poly.pdbx_seq_one_letter_code
_entity_poly.pdbx_strand_id
1 'polypeptide(L)'
;MATSCGLGCALNFANPAYDCVIPPMEKAVVKTDIQIALPSGCYGRVAGVIDEDYRGNVGVVLFNFGKETFEVKKGDRIAQLICERIYYPELEEVEALDDTERGEGGFGSTGKN
;
A
#
# COMPACT_ATOMS: atom_id res chain seq x y z
N MET A 1 3.51 10.44 14.25
CA MET A 1 2.40 9.76 14.94
C MET A 1 2.78 8.31 15.15
N ALA A 2 2.72 7.85 16.37
CA ALA A 2 3.02 6.45 16.70
C ALA A 2 1.70 5.74 16.98
N THR A 3 1.51 4.56 16.39
CA THR A 3 0.35 3.73 16.65
C THR A 3 0.82 2.38 17.19
N SER A 4 0.11 1.84 18.18
CA SER A 4 0.32 0.47 18.59
C SER A 4 -0.60 -0.40 17.74
N CYS A 5 -0.02 -1.42 17.11
CA CYS A 5 -0.74 -2.29 16.22
C CYS A 5 -0.83 -3.69 16.83
N GLY A 6 -2.04 -4.17 17.08
CA GLY A 6 -2.26 -5.54 17.53
C GLY A 6 -2.17 -6.52 16.36
N LEU A 7 -3.31 -6.99 15.88
CA LEU A 7 -3.40 -7.89 14.74
C LEU A 7 -3.47 -7.15 13.42
N GLY A 8 -3.87 -5.90 13.46
CA GLY A 8 -3.97 -5.02 12.33
C GLY A 8 -4.82 -3.83 12.71
N CYS A 9 -4.50 -2.69 12.18
CA CYS A 9 -5.27 -1.49 12.44
C CYS A 9 -5.32 -0.62 11.19
N ALA A 10 -6.37 0.17 11.09
CA ALA A 10 -6.53 1.15 10.03
C ALA A 10 -6.67 2.52 10.67
N LEU A 11 -5.97 3.47 10.10
CA LEU A 11 -6.06 4.87 10.49
C LEU A 11 -6.58 5.64 9.30
N ASN A 12 -7.62 6.43 9.51
CA ASN A 12 -8.08 7.33 8.46
C ASN A 12 -6.96 8.32 8.17
N PHE A 13 -6.39 8.16 6.99
CA PHE A 13 -5.25 8.92 6.56
C PHE A 13 -5.71 9.93 5.53
N ALA A 14 -5.62 11.13 5.94
CA ALA A 14 -6.00 12.20 5.07
C ALA A 14 -4.89 13.22 5.15
N ASN A 15 -4.96 14.23 4.50
CA ASN A 15 -4.11 15.38 4.56
C ASN A 15 -3.11 15.41 3.44
N PRO A 16 -3.63 15.55 2.20
CA PRO A 16 -2.79 16.13 1.18
C PRO A 16 -2.20 17.41 1.71
N ALA A 17 -0.90 17.57 1.58
CA ALA A 17 -0.20 18.77 2.00
C ALA A 17 -0.50 19.95 1.04
N TYR A 18 -0.94 19.62 -0.16
CA TYR A 18 -1.15 20.59 -1.24
C TYR A 18 -2.41 20.25 -2.02
N ASP A 19 -3.04 21.26 -2.57
CA ASP A 19 -4.11 21.04 -3.53
C ASP A 19 -3.53 20.49 -4.83
N CYS A 20 -4.23 19.57 -5.46
CA CYS A 20 -3.84 19.06 -6.78
C CYS A 20 -5.07 18.61 -7.55
N VAL A 21 -4.91 18.41 -8.84
CA VAL A 21 -5.97 17.88 -9.70
C VAL A 21 -5.46 16.66 -10.42
N ILE A 22 -6.35 15.71 -10.64
CA ILE A 22 -6.04 14.47 -11.38
C ILE A 22 -6.98 14.41 -12.57
N PRO A 23 -6.46 14.65 -13.78
CA PRO A 23 -7.28 14.56 -14.97
C PRO A 23 -7.83 13.14 -15.18
N PRO A 24 -8.90 12.99 -15.99
CA PRO A 24 -9.45 11.68 -16.29
C PRO A 24 -8.39 10.74 -16.85
N MET A 25 -8.41 9.50 -16.40
CA MET A 25 -7.52 8.42 -16.82
C MET A 25 -6.04 8.68 -16.54
N GLU A 26 -5.74 9.59 -15.64
CA GLU A 26 -4.39 9.86 -15.17
C GLU A 26 -4.22 9.49 -13.71
N LYS A 27 -2.97 9.42 -13.28
CA LYS A 27 -2.59 9.11 -11.92
C LYS A 27 -1.73 10.23 -11.33
N ALA A 28 -1.71 10.30 -10.02
CA ALA A 28 -0.86 11.25 -9.31
C ALA A 28 -0.40 10.67 -7.98
N VAL A 29 0.77 11.08 -7.54
CA VAL A 29 1.23 10.85 -6.17
C VAL A 29 0.88 12.09 -5.36
N VAL A 30 -0.06 11.92 -4.45
CA VAL A 30 -0.49 13.03 -3.59
C VAL A 30 0.42 13.09 -2.38
N LYS A 31 1.14 14.19 -2.23
CA LYS A 31 2.11 14.36 -1.15
C LYS A 31 1.40 14.72 0.15
N THR A 32 1.85 14.12 1.23
CA THR A 32 1.29 14.38 2.56
C THR A 32 2.24 15.13 3.47
N ASP A 33 3.53 15.12 3.15
CA ASP A 33 4.60 15.68 3.98
C ASP A 33 4.64 15.06 5.39
N ILE A 34 4.17 13.83 5.52
CA ILE A 34 4.16 13.09 6.77
C ILE A 34 5.16 11.95 6.70
N GLN A 35 5.94 11.82 7.75
CA GLN A 35 6.82 10.67 7.97
C GLN A 35 6.27 9.84 9.12
N ILE A 36 6.43 8.54 9.03
CA ILE A 36 5.92 7.62 10.05
C ILE A 36 6.99 6.64 10.48
N ALA A 37 6.85 6.12 11.69
CA ALA A 37 7.61 4.99 12.18
C ALA A 37 6.63 3.88 12.54
N LEU A 38 6.73 2.77 11.84
CA LEU A 38 5.86 1.62 12.08
C LEU A 38 6.35 0.79 13.27
N PRO A 39 5.45 0.11 13.98
CA PRO A 39 5.86 -0.83 15.01
C PRO A 39 6.74 -1.93 14.43
N SER A 40 7.67 -2.44 15.24
CA SER A 40 8.54 -3.54 14.85
C SER A 40 7.73 -4.77 14.48
N GLY A 41 8.11 -5.44 13.39
CA GLY A 41 7.40 -6.62 12.91
C GLY A 41 6.13 -6.33 12.14
N CYS A 42 5.93 -5.09 11.73
CA CYS A 42 4.77 -4.67 10.96
C CYS A 42 5.17 -4.02 9.64
N TYR A 43 4.23 -3.96 8.73
CA TYR A 43 4.36 -3.15 7.53
C TYR A 43 3.17 -2.20 7.43
N GLY A 44 3.33 -1.14 6.67
CA GLY A 44 2.24 -0.22 6.38
C GLY A 44 1.75 -0.34 4.95
N ARG A 45 0.50 -0.01 4.73
CA ARG A 45 -0.07 0.00 3.40
C ARG A 45 -1.02 1.18 3.24
N VAL A 46 -0.79 1.97 2.23
CA VAL A 46 -1.72 3.03 1.81
C VAL A 46 -2.20 2.72 0.40
N ALA A 47 -1.35 2.87 -0.59
CA ALA A 47 -1.58 2.38 -1.94
C ALA A 47 -0.44 1.48 -2.39
N GLY A 48 0.61 1.43 -1.62
CA GLY A 48 1.74 0.53 -1.79
C GLY A 48 2.22 0.08 -0.42
N VAL A 49 3.23 -0.76 -0.41
CA VAL A 49 3.80 -1.28 0.83
C VAL A 49 4.80 -0.27 1.39
N ILE A 50 4.68 0.00 2.67
CA ILE A 50 5.61 0.86 3.40
C ILE A 50 6.39 -0.04 4.37
N ASP A 51 7.69 -0.12 4.16
CA ASP A 51 8.55 -0.94 5.01
C ASP A 51 8.71 -0.35 6.39
N GLU A 52 8.98 -1.21 7.35
CA GLU A 52 9.19 -0.84 8.74
C GLU A 52 10.28 0.21 8.91
N ASP A 53 11.32 0.13 8.11
CA ASP A 53 12.49 1.02 8.18
C ASP A 53 12.41 2.24 7.26
N TYR A 54 11.31 2.41 6.53
CA TYR A 54 11.15 3.57 5.67
C TYR A 54 10.94 4.84 6.53
N ARG A 55 11.69 5.86 6.23
CA ARG A 55 11.65 7.14 6.96
C ARG A 55 11.35 8.35 6.07
N GLY A 56 11.08 8.11 4.80
CA GLY A 56 10.71 9.17 3.88
C GLY A 56 9.26 9.62 4.04
N ASN A 57 8.89 10.63 3.30
CA ASN A 57 7.51 11.10 3.29
C ASN A 57 6.58 10.06 2.65
N VAL A 58 5.41 9.92 3.23
CA VAL A 58 4.37 9.03 2.72
C VAL A 58 3.59 9.76 1.63
N GLY A 59 3.50 9.14 0.46
CA GLY A 59 2.67 9.62 -0.63
C GLY A 59 1.50 8.69 -0.87
N VAL A 60 0.41 9.23 -1.38
CA VAL A 60 -0.78 8.47 -1.74
C VAL A 60 -0.90 8.45 -3.26
N VAL A 61 -0.87 7.26 -3.85
CA VAL A 61 -1.05 7.11 -5.30
C VAL A 61 -2.54 6.99 -5.57
N LEU A 62 -3.05 7.91 -6.36
CA LEU A 62 -4.44 7.90 -6.80
C LEU A 62 -4.50 7.83 -8.31
N PHE A 63 -5.49 7.11 -8.81
CA PHE A 63 -5.78 7.02 -10.23
C PHE A 63 -7.22 7.46 -10.47
N ASN A 64 -7.44 8.34 -11.43
CA ASN A 64 -8.78 8.82 -11.76
C ASN A 64 -9.36 8.01 -12.91
N PHE A 65 -10.26 7.09 -12.60
CA PHE A 65 -10.98 6.31 -13.60
C PHE A 65 -12.24 6.99 -14.12
N GLY A 66 -12.55 8.15 -13.59
CA GLY A 66 -13.75 8.90 -13.96
C GLY A 66 -13.61 9.64 -15.28
N LYS A 67 -14.66 10.31 -15.65
CA LYS A 67 -14.71 11.10 -16.89
C LYS A 67 -14.40 12.57 -16.68
N GLU A 68 -14.38 13.01 -15.42
CA GLU A 68 -14.13 14.38 -15.05
C GLU A 68 -12.87 14.50 -14.23
N THR A 69 -12.25 15.67 -14.25
CA THR A 69 -11.10 15.97 -13.40
C THR A 69 -11.48 15.85 -11.93
N PHE A 70 -10.65 15.16 -11.18
CA PHE A 70 -10.83 15.02 -9.74
C PHE A 70 -9.96 16.03 -9.00
N GLU A 71 -10.57 16.82 -8.13
CA GLU A 71 -9.85 17.79 -7.31
C GLU A 71 -9.53 17.18 -5.95
N VAL A 72 -8.27 17.27 -5.55
CA VAL A 72 -7.81 16.91 -4.22
C VAL A 72 -7.42 18.21 -3.51
N LYS A 73 -8.05 18.47 -2.39
CA LYS A 73 -7.78 19.68 -1.62
C LYS A 73 -7.02 19.33 -0.35
N LYS A 74 -6.19 20.28 0.07
CA LYS A 74 -5.46 20.14 1.32
C LYS A 74 -6.42 19.79 2.45
N GLY A 75 -6.08 18.75 3.20
CA GLY A 75 -6.89 18.31 4.33
C GLY A 75 -7.97 17.29 3.99
N ASP A 76 -8.20 16.98 2.72
CA ASP A 76 -9.16 15.96 2.33
C ASP A 76 -8.77 14.59 2.87
N ARG A 77 -9.76 13.75 3.09
CA ARG A 77 -9.53 12.34 3.44
C ARG A 77 -9.54 11.53 2.17
N ILE A 78 -8.37 11.02 1.78
CA ILE A 78 -8.20 10.36 0.49
C ILE A 78 -7.77 8.90 0.59
N ALA A 79 -7.36 8.45 1.76
CA ALA A 79 -6.85 7.09 1.91
C ALA A 79 -6.86 6.67 3.38
N GLN A 80 -6.58 5.40 3.59
CA GLN A 80 -6.35 4.84 4.92
C GLN A 80 -4.94 4.28 4.99
N LEU A 81 -4.31 4.47 6.13
CA LEU A 81 -3.06 3.79 6.45
C LEU A 81 -3.42 2.51 7.20
N ILE A 82 -2.99 1.40 6.67
CA ILE A 82 -3.18 0.08 7.29
C ILE A 82 -1.84 -0.39 7.81
N CYS A 83 -1.83 -0.90 9.03
CA CYS A 83 -0.65 -1.48 9.65
C CYS A 83 -0.96 -2.92 10.03
N GLU A 84 -0.16 -3.86 9.53
CA GLU A 84 -0.36 -5.29 9.79
C GLU A 84 0.93 -5.94 10.23
N ARG A 85 0.81 -6.95 11.07
CA ARG A 85 1.97 -7.78 11.42
C ARG A 85 2.36 -8.68 10.28
N ILE A 86 3.66 -8.88 10.12
CA ILE A 86 4.21 -9.77 9.11
C ILE A 86 5.33 -10.61 9.71
N TYR A 87 5.64 -11.69 9.02
CA TYR A 87 6.82 -12.47 9.28
C TYR A 87 7.86 -12.14 8.22
N TYR A 88 9.11 -12.09 8.63
CA TYR A 88 10.21 -11.90 7.70
C TYR A 88 10.78 -13.29 7.38
N PRO A 89 10.45 -13.85 6.21
CA PRO A 89 10.91 -15.19 5.87
C PRO A 89 12.38 -15.18 5.51
N GLU A 90 13.02 -16.30 5.77
CA GLU A 90 14.35 -16.55 5.22
C GLU A 90 14.20 -17.14 3.83
N LEU A 91 15.03 -16.69 2.91
CA LEU A 91 15.05 -17.22 1.56
C LEU A 91 16.00 -18.39 1.48
N GLU A 92 15.52 -19.50 0.95
CA GLU A 92 16.33 -20.69 0.70
C GLU A 92 16.20 -21.07 -0.77
N GLU A 93 17.31 -21.13 -1.46
CA GLU A 93 17.33 -21.57 -2.84
C GLU A 93 17.38 -23.10 -2.87
N VAL A 94 16.41 -23.69 -3.54
CA VAL A 94 16.32 -25.15 -3.66
C VAL A 94 16.22 -25.55 -5.13
N GLU A 95 16.63 -26.77 -5.46
CA GLU A 95 16.54 -27.27 -6.83
C GLU A 95 15.10 -27.60 -7.23
N ALA A 96 14.29 -28.02 -6.26
CA ALA A 96 12.89 -28.37 -6.50
C ALA A 96 12.08 -28.10 -5.23
N LEU A 97 10.82 -27.79 -5.42
CA LEU A 97 9.85 -27.66 -4.35
C LEU A 97 9.09 -28.98 -4.17
N ASP A 98 8.59 -29.21 -2.97
CA ASP A 98 7.73 -30.37 -2.72
C ASP A 98 6.41 -30.25 -3.47
N ASP A 99 5.84 -31.39 -3.80
CA ASP A 99 4.59 -31.44 -4.55
C ASP A 99 3.40 -31.09 -3.65
N THR A 100 2.41 -30.45 -4.25
CA THR A 100 1.14 -30.18 -3.61
C THR A 100 0.00 -30.53 -4.57
N GLU A 101 -1.21 -30.68 -4.07
CA GLU A 101 -2.36 -30.98 -4.92
C GLU A 101 -2.63 -29.87 -5.94
N ARG A 102 -2.39 -28.63 -5.56
CA ARG A 102 -2.60 -27.51 -6.46
C ARG A 102 -1.54 -27.44 -7.55
N GLY A 103 -0.29 -27.74 -7.21
CA GLY A 103 0.83 -27.64 -8.12
C GLY A 103 0.97 -26.24 -8.71
N GLU A 104 1.00 -26.15 -10.01
CA GLU A 104 1.17 -24.90 -10.75
C GLU A 104 -0.12 -24.10 -10.97
N GLY A 105 -1.25 -24.58 -10.50
CA GLY A 105 -2.54 -23.93 -10.72
C GLY A 105 -2.61 -22.57 -10.07
N GLY A 106 -2.98 -21.54 -10.83
CA GLY A 106 -3.11 -20.18 -10.37
C GLY A 106 -2.65 -19.19 -11.42
N PHE A 107 -2.59 -17.92 -11.06
CA PHE A 107 -2.17 -16.84 -11.95
C PHE A 107 -2.86 -16.87 -13.32
N GLY A 108 -4.17 -17.18 -13.33
CA GLY A 108 -4.91 -17.27 -14.57
C GLY A 108 -4.68 -18.54 -15.36
N SER A 109 -3.88 -19.50 -14.85
CA SER A 109 -3.63 -20.78 -15.52
C SER A 109 -4.76 -21.75 -15.24
N THR A 110 -5.89 -21.54 -15.86
CA THR A 110 -7.06 -22.40 -15.72
C THR A 110 -7.09 -23.52 -16.77
N GLY A 111 -5.93 -23.96 -17.18
CA GLY A 111 -5.80 -24.96 -18.21
C GLY A 111 -5.94 -24.44 -19.64
N LYS A 112 -6.01 -23.14 -19.78
CA LYS A 112 -6.18 -22.49 -21.08
C LYS A 112 -5.08 -21.51 -21.45
N ASN A 113 -4.07 -21.48 -20.69
CA ASN A 113 -2.97 -20.57 -20.94
C ASN A 113 -1.84 -21.26 -21.64
#